data_4636e63027224428d1725aa63af5c2fb
#
_entry.id   4636e63027224428d1725aa63af5c2fb
#
_cell.length_a   1.000
_cell.length_b   1.000
_cell.length_c   1.000
_cell.angle_alpha   90.00
_cell.angle_beta   90.00
_cell.angle_gamma   90.00
#
_symmetry.space_group_name_H-M   'P 1'
#
loop_
_entity.id
_entity.type
_entity.pdbx_description
1 polymer ?
#
loop_
_entity_poly.entity_id
_entity_poly.type
_entity_poly.pdbx_seq_one_letter_code
_entity_poly.pdbx_strand_id
1 'polypeptide(L)'
;MRIPVVDLSGPSARVASELDRACSEVGFVQVVGHGLDADVEQAAWECAHRFFTLPEGGKCEVAIPPGDAYGYGPYRVERLASSLGVATPPDLKETFSIGPFEAPPGLLADEPAAAFR
;
A
#
# COMPACT_ATOMS: atom_id res chain seq x y z
N MET A 1 -22.63 -4.69 9.39
CA MET A 1 -21.76 -5.45 8.45
C MET A 1 -20.53 -5.89 9.22
N ARG A 2 -20.14 -7.14 9.17
CA ARG A 2 -18.93 -7.67 9.83
C ARG A 2 -17.88 -7.95 8.75
N ILE A 3 -16.66 -7.46 8.93
CA ILE A 3 -15.56 -7.75 8.02
C ILE A 3 -15.15 -9.22 8.20
N PRO A 4 -15.09 -10.04 7.13
CA PRO A 4 -14.65 -11.42 7.21
C PRO A 4 -13.19 -11.53 7.66
N VAL A 5 -12.86 -12.62 8.38
CA VAL A 5 -11.49 -12.96 8.77
C VAL A 5 -11.11 -14.25 8.05
N VAL A 6 -9.98 -14.23 7.34
CA VAL A 6 -9.45 -15.39 6.59
C VAL A 6 -8.09 -15.79 7.17
N ASP A 7 -7.95 -17.06 7.51
CA ASP A 7 -6.69 -17.66 8.00
C ASP A 7 -5.87 -18.18 6.81
N LEU A 8 -4.77 -17.48 6.51
CA LEU A 8 -3.88 -17.81 5.40
C LEU A 8 -3.02 -19.06 5.63
N SER A 9 -2.96 -19.59 6.87
CA SER A 9 -2.24 -20.83 7.18
C SER A 9 -2.96 -22.09 6.73
N GLY A 10 -4.21 -21.95 6.30
CA GLY A 10 -5.04 -23.08 5.85
C GLY A 10 -4.70 -23.61 4.45
N PRO A 11 -5.38 -24.67 3.99
CA PRO A 11 -5.23 -25.19 2.63
C PRO A 11 -5.54 -24.14 1.57
N SER A 12 -4.67 -24.01 0.56
CA SER A 12 -4.73 -22.95 -0.46
C SER A 12 -6.10 -22.83 -1.17
N ALA A 13 -6.75 -23.95 -1.48
CA ALA A 13 -8.06 -23.94 -2.15
C ALA A 13 -9.16 -23.33 -1.26
N ARG A 14 -9.12 -23.60 0.06
CA ARG A 14 -10.05 -23.00 1.02
C ARG A 14 -9.78 -21.51 1.17
N VAL A 15 -8.52 -21.13 1.35
CA VAL A 15 -8.10 -19.73 1.48
C VAL A 15 -8.52 -18.92 0.25
N ALA A 16 -8.27 -19.44 -0.96
CA ALA A 16 -8.67 -18.79 -2.20
C ALA A 16 -10.20 -18.57 -2.27
N SER A 17 -11.00 -19.59 -1.92
CA SER A 17 -12.46 -19.49 -1.92
C SER A 17 -12.99 -18.50 -0.88
N GLU A 18 -12.38 -18.46 0.31
CA GLU A 18 -12.76 -17.52 1.38
C GLU A 18 -12.40 -16.07 1.02
N LEU A 19 -11.23 -15.85 0.40
CA LEU A 19 -10.81 -14.54 -0.12
C LEU A 19 -11.74 -14.06 -1.24
N ASP A 20 -12.01 -14.91 -2.24
CA ASP A 20 -12.92 -14.58 -3.35
C ASP A 20 -14.28 -14.16 -2.83
N ARG A 21 -14.86 -14.94 -1.91
CA ARG A 21 -16.13 -14.59 -1.27
C ARG A 21 -16.08 -13.28 -0.50
N ALA A 22 -15.05 -13.07 0.32
CA ALA A 22 -14.90 -11.85 1.11
C ALA A 22 -14.80 -10.60 0.22
N CYS A 23 -14.01 -10.69 -0.86
CA CYS A 23 -13.85 -9.60 -1.81
C CYS A 23 -15.11 -9.33 -2.62
N SER A 24 -15.83 -10.37 -3.02
CA SER A 24 -17.05 -10.23 -3.83
C SER A 24 -18.25 -9.72 -3.02
N GLU A 25 -18.41 -10.16 -1.77
CA GLU A 25 -19.57 -9.82 -0.94
C GLU A 25 -19.39 -8.54 -0.12
N VAL A 26 -18.16 -8.27 0.35
CA VAL A 26 -17.87 -7.18 1.30
C VAL A 26 -16.88 -6.15 0.73
N GLY A 27 -15.92 -6.58 -0.09
CA GLY A 27 -14.84 -5.75 -0.62
C GLY A 27 -13.68 -5.53 0.34
N PHE A 28 -13.77 -6.05 1.59
CA PHE A 28 -12.74 -5.99 2.62
C PHE A 28 -12.58 -7.32 3.31
N VAL A 29 -11.35 -7.62 3.76
CA VAL A 29 -11.00 -8.83 4.50
C VAL A 29 -9.94 -8.52 5.55
N GLN A 30 -10.03 -9.16 6.69
CA GLN A 30 -8.92 -9.26 7.65
C GLN A 30 -8.23 -10.60 7.46
N VAL A 31 -6.91 -10.62 7.47
CA VAL A 31 -6.14 -11.86 7.38
C VAL A 31 -5.42 -12.17 8.69
N VAL A 32 -5.34 -13.45 9.01
CA VAL A 32 -4.56 -13.99 10.13
C VAL A 32 -3.71 -15.15 9.61
N GLY A 33 -2.77 -15.64 10.39
CA GLY A 33 -1.91 -16.75 9.96
C GLY A 33 -1.06 -16.43 8.73
N HIS A 34 -0.74 -15.15 8.52
CA HIS A 34 0.01 -14.64 7.35
C HIS A 34 1.52 -14.95 7.39
N GLY A 35 2.04 -15.46 8.52
CA GLY A 35 3.45 -15.87 8.64
C GLY A 35 4.46 -14.72 8.76
N LEU A 36 4.01 -13.46 8.87
CA LEU A 36 4.90 -12.35 9.17
C LEU A 36 5.37 -12.43 10.62
N ASP A 37 6.64 -12.14 10.84
CA ASP A 37 7.21 -12.03 12.16
C ASP A 37 6.62 -10.83 12.90
N ALA A 38 6.15 -11.04 14.13
CA ALA A 38 5.49 -9.99 14.93
C ALA A 38 6.43 -8.82 15.25
N ASP A 39 7.73 -9.07 15.43
CA ASP A 39 8.70 -8.01 15.71
C ASP A 39 8.93 -7.16 14.45
N VAL A 40 8.92 -7.76 13.26
CA VAL A 40 9.00 -7.03 11.98
C VAL A 40 7.75 -6.18 11.76
N GLU A 41 6.58 -6.73 12.02
CA GLU A 41 5.31 -6.00 11.93
C GLU A 41 5.29 -4.80 12.89
N GLN A 42 5.66 -5.03 14.15
CA GLN A 42 5.74 -3.97 15.16
C GLN A 42 6.74 -2.88 14.77
N ALA A 43 7.94 -3.26 14.30
CA ALA A 43 8.96 -2.31 13.86
C ALA A 43 8.49 -1.47 12.66
N ALA A 44 7.74 -2.06 11.72
CA ALA A 44 7.17 -1.34 10.59
C ALA A 44 6.13 -0.30 11.04
N TRP A 45 5.25 -0.67 11.97
CA TRP A 45 4.28 0.26 12.57
C TRP A 45 4.95 1.41 13.31
N GLU A 46 5.97 1.13 14.11
CA GLU A 46 6.73 2.15 14.84
C GLU A 46 7.46 3.10 13.88
N CYS A 47 8.04 2.56 12.81
CA CYS A 47 8.71 3.35 11.79
C CYS A 47 7.72 4.27 11.06
N ALA A 48 6.58 3.76 10.63
CA ALA A 48 5.52 4.53 10.00
C ALA A 48 5.02 5.65 10.94
N HIS A 49 4.73 5.30 12.20
CA HIS A 49 4.27 6.28 13.19
C HIS A 49 5.29 7.40 13.42
N ARG A 50 6.57 7.07 13.58
CA ARG A 50 7.64 8.06 13.72
C ARG A 50 7.74 8.98 12.51
N PHE A 51 7.65 8.42 11.30
CA PHE A 51 7.73 9.20 10.08
C PHE A 51 6.57 10.20 9.97
N PHE A 52 5.32 9.74 10.11
CA PHE A 52 4.15 10.60 9.96
C PHE A 52 3.99 11.63 11.08
N THR A 53 4.66 11.46 12.21
CA THR A 53 4.72 12.48 13.28
C THR A 53 5.81 13.55 13.07
N LEU A 54 6.69 13.41 12.07
CA LEU A 54 7.65 14.44 11.72
C LEU A 54 6.96 15.73 11.25
N PRO A 55 7.59 16.89 11.45
CA PRO A 55 7.16 18.12 10.80
C PRO A 55 7.12 17.97 9.29
N GLU A 56 6.20 18.67 8.63
CA GLU A 56 5.99 18.56 7.17
C GLU A 56 7.28 18.79 6.38
N GLY A 57 8.11 19.78 6.77
CA GLY A 57 9.39 20.03 6.12
C GLY A 57 10.32 18.81 6.09
N GLY A 58 10.42 18.08 7.21
CA GLY A 58 11.23 16.86 7.28
C GLY A 58 10.69 15.73 6.42
N LYS A 59 9.37 15.58 6.33
CA LYS A 59 8.74 14.60 5.44
C LYS A 59 8.96 14.95 3.97
N CYS A 60 8.91 16.22 3.62
CA CYS A 60 9.11 16.71 2.25
C CYS A 60 10.54 16.52 1.72
N GLU A 61 11.53 16.31 2.58
CA GLU A 61 12.91 15.97 2.14
C GLU A 61 12.97 14.67 1.33
N VAL A 62 11.99 13.78 1.52
CA VAL A 62 11.84 12.52 0.81
C VAL A 62 10.54 12.47 -0.02
N ALA A 63 10.07 13.63 -0.48
CA ALA A 63 8.90 13.71 -1.35
C ALA A 63 9.13 12.96 -2.67
N ILE A 64 8.05 12.40 -3.23
CA ILE A 64 8.08 11.69 -4.52
C ILE A 64 8.61 12.64 -5.60
N PRO A 65 9.75 12.33 -6.26
CA PRO A 65 10.24 13.13 -7.36
C PRO A 65 9.28 13.10 -8.56
N PRO A 66 9.25 14.14 -9.41
CA PRO A 66 8.45 14.12 -10.63
C PRO A 66 8.78 12.92 -11.52
N GLY A 67 7.78 12.11 -11.84
CA GLY A 67 7.93 10.90 -12.68
C GLY A 67 8.36 9.64 -11.93
N ASP A 68 8.51 9.71 -10.61
CA ASP A 68 8.79 8.57 -9.74
C ASP A 68 7.49 8.08 -9.03
N ALA A 69 7.56 6.87 -8.44
CA ALA A 69 6.45 6.24 -7.75
C ALA A 69 6.68 6.11 -6.23
N TYR A 70 7.92 6.31 -5.77
CA TYR A 70 8.33 6.06 -4.39
C TYR A 70 8.75 7.31 -3.65
N GLY A 71 8.34 7.41 -2.40
CA GLY A 71 8.59 8.53 -1.53
C GLY A 71 7.36 9.02 -0.80
N TYR A 72 7.46 10.20 -0.24
CA TYR A 72 6.39 10.85 0.50
C TYR A 72 5.45 11.64 -0.43
N GLY A 73 4.16 11.33 -0.38
CA GLY A 73 3.08 12.11 -0.98
C GLY A 73 2.47 13.08 0.04
N PRO A 74 2.69 14.39 -0.11
CA PRO A 74 2.21 15.39 0.84
C PRO A 74 0.68 15.43 0.94
N TYR A 75 0.20 15.99 2.03
CA TYR A 75 -1.21 16.21 2.28
C TYR A 75 -1.87 17.03 1.16
N ARG A 76 -3.03 16.59 0.66
CA ARG A 76 -3.80 17.25 -0.41
C ARG A 76 -3.17 17.28 -1.81
N VAL A 77 -2.21 16.43 -2.10
CA VAL A 77 -1.63 16.33 -3.45
C VAL A 77 -2.40 15.36 -4.33
N GLU A 78 -2.81 14.23 -3.77
CA GLU A 78 -3.55 13.22 -4.52
C GLU A 78 -5.03 13.58 -4.71
N ARG A 79 -5.57 13.15 -5.86
CA ARG A 79 -6.99 13.26 -6.21
C ARG A 79 -7.44 11.96 -6.84
N LEU A 80 -8.14 11.13 -6.08
CA LEU A 80 -8.56 9.79 -6.52
C LEU A 80 -9.38 9.84 -7.82
N ALA A 81 -10.28 10.79 -7.96
CA ALA A 81 -11.15 10.89 -9.12
C ALA A 81 -10.51 11.56 -10.36
N SER A 82 -9.27 12.07 -10.27
CA SER A 82 -8.59 12.65 -11.44
C SER A 82 -8.29 11.60 -12.50
N SER A 83 -8.07 10.34 -12.12
CA SER A 83 -7.93 9.20 -13.04
C SER A 83 -9.20 8.90 -13.82
N LEU A 84 -10.36 9.37 -13.35
CA LEU A 84 -11.67 9.23 -14.01
C LEU A 84 -12.07 10.50 -14.77
N GLY A 85 -11.17 11.49 -14.89
CA GLY A 85 -11.45 12.76 -15.56
C GLY A 85 -12.40 13.70 -14.77
N VAL A 86 -12.67 13.41 -13.50
CA VAL A 86 -13.55 14.20 -12.65
C VAL A 86 -12.74 15.15 -11.78
N ALA A 87 -13.03 16.44 -11.83
CA ALA A 87 -12.43 17.44 -10.95
C ALA A 87 -13.02 17.30 -9.54
N THR A 88 -12.23 16.81 -8.60
CA THR A 88 -12.61 16.72 -7.18
C THR A 88 -11.64 17.50 -6.31
N PRO A 89 -12.05 17.91 -5.09
CA PRO A 89 -11.11 18.42 -4.10
C PRO A 89 -10.00 17.40 -3.83
N PRO A 90 -8.80 17.85 -3.40
CA PRO A 90 -7.73 16.94 -3.02
C PRO A 90 -8.13 16.06 -1.85
N ASP A 91 -7.61 14.82 -1.84
CA ASP A 91 -7.80 13.88 -0.74
C ASP A 91 -7.14 14.39 0.54
N LEU A 92 -7.83 14.21 1.67
CA LEU A 92 -7.33 14.60 2.99
C LEU A 92 -6.44 13.51 3.58
N LYS A 93 -5.39 13.14 2.85
CA LYS A 93 -4.41 12.11 3.25
C LYS A 93 -3.00 12.53 2.90
N GLU A 94 -2.06 11.91 3.56
CA GLU A 94 -0.65 11.86 3.19
C GLU A 94 -0.24 10.39 3.07
N THR A 95 0.73 10.10 2.24
CA THR A 95 1.14 8.72 1.92
C THR A 95 2.65 8.60 1.91
N PHE A 96 3.16 7.40 2.13
CA PHE A 96 4.54 7.05 1.87
C PHE A 96 4.56 5.74 1.08
N SER A 97 5.09 5.78 -0.12
CA SER A 97 5.18 4.64 -1.02
C SER A 97 6.60 4.11 -1.07
N ILE A 98 6.76 2.81 -0.88
CA ILE A 98 8.03 2.09 -1.05
C ILE A 98 7.81 0.91 -1.98
N GLY A 99 8.84 0.56 -2.72
CA GLY A 99 8.85 -0.61 -3.59
C GLY A 99 9.99 -1.57 -3.25
N PRO A 100 10.12 -2.67 -3.99
CA PRO A 100 11.23 -3.58 -3.82
C PRO A 100 12.56 -2.88 -4.13
N PHE A 101 13.59 -3.16 -3.33
CA PHE A 101 14.94 -2.63 -3.56
C PHE A 101 15.59 -3.19 -4.83
N GLU A 102 15.16 -4.38 -5.25
CA GLU A 102 15.64 -5.05 -6.45
C GLU A 102 14.48 -5.34 -7.40
N ALA A 103 14.70 -5.13 -8.69
CA ALA A 103 13.71 -5.51 -9.68
C ALA A 103 13.51 -7.02 -9.70
N PRO A 104 12.25 -7.51 -9.83
CA PRO A 104 12.02 -8.93 -10.03
C PRO A 104 12.81 -9.47 -11.24
N PRO A 105 13.33 -10.70 -11.17
CA PRO A 105 14.04 -11.31 -12.30
C PRO A 105 13.14 -11.34 -13.55
N GLY A 106 13.70 -10.93 -14.70
CA GLY A 106 12.98 -10.95 -15.97
C GLY A 106 12.15 -9.70 -16.29
N LEU A 107 12.11 -8.72 -15.40
CA LEU A 107 11.45 -7.45 -15.69
C LEU A 107 12.30 -6.59 -16.63
N LEU A 108 11.76 -6.23 -17.79
CA LEU A 108 12.43 -5.34 -18.72
C LEU A 108 12.30 -3.88 -18.28
N ALA A 109 13.34 -3.06 -18.59
CA ALA A 109 13.42 -1.69 -18.11
C ALA A 109 12.32 -0.76 -18.66
N ASP A 110 11.75 -1.11 -19.80
CA ASP A 110 10.70 -0.40 -20.53
C ASP A 110 9.28 -0.90 -20.20
N GLU A 111 9.14 -1.92 -19.38
CA GLU A 111 7.82 -2.38 -18.94
C GLU A 111 7.19 -1.39 -17.93
N PRO A 112 5.84 -1.18 -17.98
CA PRO A 112 5.16 -0.29 -17.04
C PRO A 112 5.44 -0.63 -15.57
N ALA A 113 5.59 -1.91 -15.23
CA ALA A 113 5.94 -2.37 -13.90
C ALA A 113 7.35 -1.93 -13.45
N ALA A 114 8.24 -1.56 -14.38
CA ALA A 114 9.56 -1.06 -14.05
C ALA A 114 9.53 0.32 -13.38
N ALA A 115 8.46 1.08 -13.54
CA ALA A 115 8.24 2.35 -12.85
C ALA A 115 8.04 2.20 -11.33
N PHE A 116 7.78 0.97 -10.86
CA PHE A 116 7.61 0.64 -9.44
C PHE A 116 8.86 -0.01 -8.81
N ARG A 117 10.04 0.43 -9.22
CA ARG A 117 11.33 0.02 -8.64
C ARG A 117 11.80 0.97 -7.57
#